data_b8386d32ce7cb41afef871aff02d0ed8
#
_entry.id   b8386d32ce7cb41afef871aff02d0ed8
#
_cell.length_a   1.000
_cell.length_b   1.000
_cell.length_c   1.000
_cell.angle_alpha   90.00
_cell.angle_beta   90.00
_cell.angle_gamma   90.00
#
_symmetry.space_group_name_H-M   'P 1'
#
loop_
_entity.id
_entity.type
_entity.pdbx_description
1 polymer ?
#
loop_
_entity_poly.entity_id
_entity_poly.type
_entity_poly.pdbx_seq_one_letter_code
_entity_poly.pdbx_strand_id
1 'polypeptide(L)'
;MASLPSAIDRYFKVSERGSNLSREIRGGLATFFAMSYIVVLNPLILGGKDSSGALLGGERVAAVTALVAGILTILMGAWARHPFALATGLGVNAFVAVTVASHPGLTWADMMGLIMVSGVTMLILVLTGFRTAVFKAVPEGLKTAIVVGIGLFIALIGLVNAGFVRRIPDVAGTTVPVGLGFDGKLIGWPTLVFVVGLALTIVLVIRKVRGAILIGVVAATILANVLELIFKIGPSFDGKVSNPLGWSLVVPELKNFSLPDLSIIGHVDLFGAFIHLGGVAATLLAFSILLSIFFDAMGTMVGLANEAGTVDKAGNIPDVNRVLLVDAIGAVVGGGASVSSNQIYVESGAGIGEGARTGIASVVTGALFLIAMFFTPLISLVPFEAVAPALVVVGFMMVSQVGKIDWSDWGIAIPAFLTFILMPFTYSIANGLGAGFISYVIIRTFQGRAKEIHPLLWVVAAAFMVFFGIGPIQQLLGIS
;
A
#
# COMPACT_ATOMS: atom_id res chain seq x y z
N MET A 1 -8.91 23.75 -31.23
CA MET A 1 -8.82 22.48 -30.48
C MET A 1 -8.83 21.37 -31.51
N ALA A 2 -7.80 20.54 -31.57
CA ALA A 2 -7.79 19.41 -32.51
C ALA A 2 -8.93 18.46 -32.14
N SER A 3 -9.83 18.21 -33.09
CA SER A 3 -10.90 17.23 -32.92
C SER A 3 -10.29 15.84 -32.82
N LEU A 4 -10.68 15.09 -31.81
CA LEU A 4 -10.30 13.69 -31.71
C LEU A 4 -10.77 12.92 -32.93
N PRO A 5 -9.98 11.96 -33.46
CA PRO A 5 -10.50 11.04 -34.45
C PRO A 5 -11.78 10.37 -33.95
N SER A 6 -12.81 10.32 -34.76
CA SER A 6 -14.14 9.82 -34.36
C SER A 6 -14.13 8.40 -33.80
N ALA A 7 -13.16 7.56 -34.21
CA ALA A 7 -12.98 6.21 -33.68
C ALA A 7 -12.46 6.21 -32.21
N ILE A 8 -11.51 7.07 -31.86
CA ILE A 8 -10.95 7.20 -30.51
C ILE A 8 -12.00 7.78 -29.57
N ASP A 9 -12.71 8.83 -30.01
CA ASP A 9 -13.78 9.42 -29.23
C ASP A 9 -14.89 8.41 -28.92
N ARG A 10 -15.31 7.64 -29.93
CA ARG A 10 -16.33 6.60 -29.77
C ARG A 10 -15.87 5.49 -28.81
N TYR A 11 -14.60 5.07 -28.89
CA TYR A 11 -14.07 3.99 -28.06
C TYR A 11 -13.98 4.40 -26.58
N PHE A 12 -13.39 5.56 -26.30
CA PHE A 12 -13.19 6.07 -24.96
C PHE A 12 -14.37 6.87 -24.41
N LYS A 13 -15.34 7.22 -25.26
CA LYS A 13 -16.52 8.01 -24.89
C LYS A 13 -16.17 9.40 -24.35
N VAL A 14 -15.16 10.06 -24.92
CA VAL A 14 -14.60 11.31 -24.39
C VAL A 14 -15.65 12.42 -24.40
N SER A 15 -16.30 12.64 -25.54
CA SER A 15 -17.36 13.64 -25.69
C SER A 15 -18.61 13.30 -24.87
N GLU A 16 -19.01 12.00 -24.81
CA GLU A 16 -20.12 11.50 -24.02
C GLU A 16 -19.93 11.79 -22.52
N ARG A 17 -18.68 11.63 -22.01
CA ARG A 17 -18.32 11.91 -20.62
C ARG A 17 -17.94 13.37 -20.33
N GLY A 18 -18.19 14.29 -21.27
CA GLY A 18 -17.96 15.73 -21.10
C GLY A 18 -16.49 16.14 -20.98
N SER A 19 -15.57 15.34 -21.51
CA SER A 19 -14.13 15.61 -21.50
C SER A 19 -13.62 16.01 -22.91
N ASN A 20 -12.32 16.23 -23.02
CA ASN A 20 -11.59 16.46 -24.28
C ASN A 20 -10.13 16.02 -24.13
N LEU A 21 -9.43 15.85 -25.27
CA LEU A 21 -8.05 15.34 -25.28
C LEU A 21 -7.10 16.14 -24.38
N SER A 22 -7.22 17.47 -24.33
CA SER A 22 -6.37 18.31 -23.50
C SER A 22 -6.60 18.07 -22.00
N ARG A 23 -7.85 17.84 -21.58
CA ARG A 23 -8.18 17.48 -20.18
C ARG A 23 -7.65 16.09 -19.82
N GLU A 24 -7.80 15.14 -20.75
CA GLU A 24 -7.31 13.76 -20.54
C GLU A 24 -5.78 13.74 -20.40
N ILE A 25 -5.04 14.45 -21.29
CA ILE A 25 -3.57 14.53 -21.20
C ILE A 25 -3.15 15.23 -19.91
N ARG A 26 -3.74 16.38 -19.56
CA ARG A 26 -3.42 17.09 -18.31
C ARG A 26 -3.74 16.25 -17.10
N GLY A 27 -4.87 15.54 -17.12
CA GLY A 27 -5.25 14.64 -16.06
C GLY A 27 -4.26 13.47 -15.90
N GLY A 28 -3.83 12.87 -17.02
CA GLY A 28 -2.81 11.83 -16.98
C GLY A 28 -1.47 12.31 -16.43
N LEU A 29 -1.02 13.51 -16.81
CA LEU A 29 0.17 14.14 -16.24
C LEU A 29 0.00 14.39 -14.73
N ALA A 30 -1.15 14.94 -14.31
CA ALA A 30 -1.42 15.22 -12.90
C ALA A 30 -1.43 13.94 -12.05
N THR A 31 -2.06 12.87 -12.54
CA THR A 31 -2.03 11.56 -11.89
C THR A 31 -0.60 11.03 -11.78
N PHE A 32 0.17 11.07 -12.87
CA PHE A 32 1.56 10.61 -12.83
C PHE A 32 2.38 11.36 -11.77
N PHE A 33 2.36 12.70 -11.79
CA PHE A 33 3.12 13.48 -10.80
C PHE A 33 2.61 13.28 -9.37
N ALA A 34 1.33 13.00 -9.18
CA ALA A 34 0.79 12.72 -7.85
C ALA A 34 1.27 11.39 -7.28
N MET A 35 1.46 10.36 -8.11
CA MET A 35 1.77 8.99 -7.66
C MET A 35 3.16 8.49 -8.02
N SER A 36 3.97 9.23 -8.79
CA SER A 36 5.31 8.79 -9.22
C SER A 36 6.30 8.54 -8.08
N TYR A 37 6.05 9.10 -6.90
CA TYR A 37 6.82 8.82 -5.70
C TYR A 37 6.90 7.32 -5.37
N ILE A 38 5.95 6.49 -5.85
CA ILE A 38 5.93 5.06 -5.61
C ILE A 38 7.14 4.33 -6.21
N VAL A 39 7.68 4.83 -7.32
CA VAL A 39 8.88 4.28 -7.97
C VAL A 39 10.09 4.36 -7.04
N VAL A 40 10.11 5.36 -6.16
CA VAL A 40 11.14 5.55 -5.13
C VAL A 40 10.77 4.84 -3.84
N LEU A 41 9.52 4.94 -3.42
CA LEU A 41 9.06 4.45 -2.13
C LEU A 41 9.00 2.92 -2.07
N ASN A 42 8.54 2.25 -3.12
CA ASN A 42 8.43 0.79 -3.13
C ASN A 42 9.78 0.08 -2.92
N PRO A 43 10.87 0.44 -3.65
CA PRO A 43 12.19 -0.11 -3.39
C PRO A 43 12.67 0.07 -1.95
N LEU A 44 12.33 1.18 -1.31
CA LEU A 44 12.74 1.45 0.05
C LEU A 44 11.97 0.61 1.08
N ILE A 45 10.68 0.37 0.84
CA ILE A 45 9.86 -0.51 1.69
C ILE A 45 10.31 -1.98 1.55
N LEU A 46 10.56 -2.44 0.33
CA LEU A 46 11.00 -3.81 0.04
C LEU A 46 12.53 -3.99 0.11
N GLY A 47 13.26 -2.98 0.57
CA GLY A 47 14.72 -2.96 0.58
C GLY A 47 15.38 -3.76 1.70
N GLY A 48 14.61 -4.32 2.65
CA GLY A 48 15.13 -5.14 3.74
C GLY A 48 15.70 -6.48 3.27
N LYS A 49 16.53 -7.11 4.12
CA LYS A 49 16.98 -8.49 3.92
C LYS A 49 15.90 -9.47 4.33
N ASP A 50 15.75 -10.54 3.58
CA ASP A 50 14.95 -11.69 3.99
C ASP A 50 15.71 -12.62 4.96
N SER A 51 15.11 -13.72 5.35
CA SER A 51 15.71 -14.70 6.28
C SER A 51 16.97 -15.37 5.72
N SER A 52 17.13 -15.43 4.39
CA SER A 52 18.33 -15.94 3.74
C SER A 52 19.45 -14.89 3.62
N GLY A 53 19.16 -13.63 3.99
CA GLY A 53 20.04 -12.48 3.81
C GLY A 53 19.98 -11.87 2.41
N ALA A 54 19.07 -12.34 1.54
CA ALA A 54 18.91 -11.84 0.19
C ALA A 54 18.18 -10.49 0.16
N LEU A 55 18.51 -9.69 -0.86
CA LEU A 55 17.90 -8.39 -1.16
C LEU A 55 17.29 -8.43 -2.55
N LEU A 56 16.10 -7.86 -2.71
CA LEU A 56 15.50 -7.68 -4.05
C LEU A 56 16.29 -6.69 -4.91
N GLY A 57 16.99 -5.75 -4.28
CA GLY A 57 17.77 -4.71 -4.96
C GLY A 57 16.93 -3.49 -5.36
N GLY A 58 17.22 -2.32 -4.76
CA GLY A 58 16.40 -1.13 -4.91
C GLY A 58 16.17 -0.68 -6.34
N GLU A 59 17.23 -0.65 -7.17
CA GLU A 59 17.13 -0.25 -8.59
C GLU A 59 16.27 -1.22 -9.41
N ARG A 60 16.39 -2.54 -9.16
CA ARG A 60 15.55 -3.57 -9.78
C ARG A 60 14.09 -3.44 -9.42
N VAL A 61 13.80 -3.31 -8.12
CA VAL A 61 12.43 -3.10 -7.63
C VAL A 61 11.82 -1.84 -8.23
N ALA A 62 12.58 -0.76 -8.33
CA ALA A 62 12.12 0.48 -8.95
C ALA A 62 11.79 0.33 -10.43
N ALA A 63 12.71 -0.28 -11.19
CA ALA A 63 12.51 -0.49 -12.62
C ALA A 63 11.27 -1.36 -12.89
N VAL A 64 11.14 -2.48 -12.16
CA VAL A 64 9.98 -3.37 -12.32
C VAL A 64 8.69 -2.74 -11.78
N THR A 65 8.76 -1.94 -10.69
CA THR A 65 7.59 -1.16 -10.21
C THR A 65 7.08 -0.20 -11.27
N ALA A 66 7.97 0.55 -11.92
CA ALA A 66 7.59 1.47 -12.98
C ALA A 66 7.02 0.72 -14.21
N LEU A 67 7.64 -0.39 -14.59
CA LEU A 67 7.18 -1.24 -15.70
C LEU A 67 5.76 -1.77 -15.44
N VAL A 68 5.54 -2.39 -14.29
CA VAL A 68 4.25 -3.02 -13.94
C VAL A 68 3.17 -1.98 -13.77
N ALA A 69 3.45 -0.88 -13.07
CA ALA A 69 2.52 0.24 -12.94
C ALA A 69 2.16 0.82 -14.31
N GLY A 70 3.14 0.99 -15.20
CA GLY A 70 2.92 1.48 -16.56
C GLY A 70 2.00 0.58 -17.37
N ILE A 71 2.32 -0.72 -17.45
CA ILE A 71 1.53 -1.69 -18.24
C ILE A 71 0.09 -1.81 -17.68
N LEU A 72 -0.06 -1.97 -16.37
CA LEU A 72 -1.38 -2.15 -15.74
C LEU A 72 -2.24 -0.90 -15.85
N THR A 73 -1.64 0.28 -15.72
CA THR A 73 -2.35 1.55 -15.88
C THR A 73 -2.79 1.76 -17.34
N ILE A 74 -1.96 1.39 -18.33
CA ILE A 74 -2.37 1.36 -19.74
C ILE A 74 -3.50 0.37 -19.95
N LEU A 75 -3.42 -0.82 -19.37
CA LEU A 75 -4.48 -1.83 -19.47
C LEU A 75 -5.80 -1.32 -18.87
N MET A 76 -5.76 -0.65 -17.72
CA MET A 76 -6.92 0.00 -17.10
C MET A 76 -7.52 1.06 -18.03
N GLY A 77 -6.69 1.89 -18.62
CA GLY A 77 -7.13 2.90 -19.57
C GLY A 77 -7.69 2.31 -20.86
N ALA A 78 -6.94 1.42 -21.50
CA ALA A 78 -7.28 0.88 -22.81
C ALA A 78 -8.44 -0.11 -22.77
N TRP A 79 -8.52 -0.97 -21.76
CA TRP A 79 -9.53 -2.03 -21.69
C TRP A 79 -10.72 -1.69 -20.80
N ALA A 80 -10.46 -1.25 -19.56
CA ALA A 80 -11.53 -0.89 -18.64
C ALA A 80 -12.08 0.54 -18.89
N ARG A 81 -11.35 1.38 -19.63
CA ARG A 81 -11.76 2.73 -20.07
C ARG A 81 -12.07 3.70 -18.93
N HIS A 82 -11.36 3.55 -17.80
CA HIS A 82 -11.46 4.43 -16.63
C HIS A 82 -10.18 5.23 -16.40
N PRO A 83 -10.29 6.46 -15.84
CA PRO A 83 -9.15 7.31 -15.54
C PRO A 83 -8.48 6.90 -14.21
N PHE A 84 -8.29 5.60 -14.00
CA PHE A 84 -7.69 5.06 -12.79
C PHE A 84 -6.28 4.55 -13.09
N ALA A 85 -5.33 4.91 -12.27
CA ALA A 85 -3.97 4.41 -12.34
C ALA A 85 -3.75 3.30 -11.29
N LEU A 86 -2.88 2.35 -11.63
CA LEU A 86 -2.49 1.27 -10.74
C LEU A 86 -1.02 1.37 -10.40
N ALA A 87 -0.71 1.10 -9.15
CA ALA A 87 0.65 0.85 -8.71
C ALA A 87 0.64 -0.07 -7.48
N THR A 88 1.82 -0.38 -6.96
CA THR A 88 1.97 -1.30 -5.84
C THR A 88 1.36 -0.72 -4.57
N GLY A 89 0.50 -1.49 -3.91
CA GLY A 89 -0.27 -1.07 -2.73
C GLY A 89 0.62 -0.90 -1.49
N LEU A 90 0.73 0.31 -0.97
CA LEU A 90 1.60 0.63 0.16
C LEU A 90 1.32 -0.19 1.41
N GLY A 91 0.04 -0.45 1.73
CA GLY A 91 -0.38 -1.25 2.86
C GLY A 91 0.10 -2.69 2.76
N VAL A 92 -0.09 -3.30 1.60
CA VAL A 92 0.38 -4.68 1.34
C VAL A 92 1.91 -4.74 1.36
N ASN A 93 2.60 -3.77 0.76
CA ASN A 93 4.06 -3.73 0.75
C ASN A 93 4.65 -3.66 2.15
N ALA A 94 4.12 -2.77 2.98
CA ALA A 94 4.54 -2.62 4.36
C ALA A 94 4.29 -3.90 5.17
N PHE A 95 3.11 -4.50 5.00
CA PHE A 95 2.77 -5.79 5.62
C PHE A 95 3.74 -6.90 5.21
N VAL A 96 4.02 -7.04 3.92
CA VAL A 96 4.93 -8.03 3.36
C VAL A 96 6.34 -7.85 3.89
N ALA A 97 6.87 -6.62 3.86
CA ALA A 97 8.21 -6.31 4.34
C ALA A 97 8.39 -6.67 5.83
N VAL A 98 7.39 -6.32 6.65
CA VAL A 98 7.40 -6.66 8.08
C VAL A 98 7.31 -8.16 8.31
N THR A 99 6.45 -8.85 7.54
CA THR A 99 6.27 -10.30 7.67
C THR A 99 7.54 -11.05 7.33
N VAL A 100 8.23 -10.69 6.23
CA VAL A 100 9.53 -11.27 5.84
C VAL A 100 10.59 -11.02 6.91
N ALA A 101 10.64 -9.81 7.46
CA ALA A 101 11.64 -9.46 8.47
C ALA A 101 11.42 -10.15 9.84
N SER A 102 10.17 -10.51 10.18
CA SER A 102 9.80 -11.05 11.49
C SER A 102 9.68 -12.57 11.56
N HIS A 103 9.66 -13.29 10.42
CA HIS A 103 9.51 -14.73 10.40
C HIS A 103 10.77 -15.42 9.87
N PRO A 104 11.52 -16.15 10.76
CA PRO A 104 12.67 -16.95 10.33
C PRO A 104 12.27 -17.99 9.28
N GLY A 105 13.06 -18.11 8.22
CA GLY A 105 12.83 -19.06 7.13
C GLY A 105 12.00 -18.50 5.97
N LEU A 106 11.36 -17.33 6.10
CA LEU A 106 10.60 -16.71 5.02
C LEU A 106 11.49 -15.90 4.08
N THR A 107 11.35 -16.15 2.78
CA THR A 107 12.08 -15.42 1.75
C THR A 107 11.18 -14.42 1.00
N TRP A 108 11.79 -13.52 0.24
CA TRP A 108 11.03 -12.63 -0.66
C TRP A 108 10.24 -13.43 -1.69
N ALA A 109 10.79 -14.51 -2.23
CA ALA A 109 10.12 -15.36 -3.21
C ALA A 109 8.84 -15.98 -2.64
N ASP A 110 8.87 -16.44 -1.39
CA ASP A 110 7.71 -17.02 -0.70
C ASP A 110 6.57 -16.01 -0.55
N MET A 111 6.90 -14.80 -0.14
CA MET A 111 5.89 -13.76 0.05
C MET A 111 5.31 -13.24 -1.26
N MET A 112 6.12 -13.14 -2.31
CA MET A 112 5.63 -12.79 -3.65
C MET A 112 4.74 -13.89 -4.21
N GLY A 113 5.07 -15.16 -3.94
CA GLY A 113 4.22 -16.32 -4.25
C GLY A 113 2.88 -16.24 -3.53
N LEU A 114 2.87 -15.88 -2.25
CA LEU A 114 1.66 -15.75 -1.45
C LEU A 114 0.76 -14.60 -1.96
N ILE A 115 1.36 -13.47 -2.39
CA ILE A 115 0.63 -12.38 -3.05
C ILE A 115 0.01 -12.87 -4.36
N MET A 116 0.76 -13.62 -5.17
CA MET A 116 0.27 -14.16 -6.43
C MET A 116 -0.90 -15.13 -6.20
N VAL A 117 -0.81 -16.02 -5.20
CA VAL A 117 -1.91 -16.92 -4.80
C VAL A 117 -3.13 -16.11 -4.36
N SER A 118 -2.95 -15.06 -3.57
CA SER A 118 -4.02 -14.15 -3.17
C SER A 118 -4.65 -13.44 -4.37
N GLY A 119 -3.82 -12.99 -5.32
CA GLY A 119 -4.27 -12.37 -6.56
C GLY A 119 -5.06 -13.32 -7.47
N VAL A 120 -4.61 -14.58 -7.62
CA VAL A 120 -5.35 -15.61 -8.36
C VAL A 120 -6.68 -15.91 -7.67
N THR A 121 -6.68 -16.02 -6.36
CA THR A 121 -7.93 -16.18 -5.59
C THR A 121 -8.87 -15.00 -5.83
N MET A 122 -8.35 -13.77 -5.80
CA MET A 122 -9.11 -12.57 -6.12
C MET A 122 -9.70 -12.63 -7.53
N LEU A 123 -8.91 -13.05 -8.52
CA LEU A 123 -9.36 -13.20 -9.92
C LEU A 123 -10.52 -14.18 -10.03
N ILE A 124 -10.44 -15.34 -9.35
CA ILE A 124 -11.52 -16.32 -9.29
C ILE A 124 -12.77 -15.70 -8.65
N LEU A 125 -12.62 -14.97 -7.54
CA LEU A 125 -13.75 -14.32 -6.86
C LEU A 125 -14.43 -13.25 -7.74
N VAL A 126 -13.66 -12.54 -8.59
CA VAL A 126 -14.22 -11.60 -9.56
C VAL A 126 -14.99 -12.33 -10.66
N LEU A 127 -14.38 -13.38 -11.25
CA LEU A 127 -15.00 -14.15 -12.35
C LEU A 127 -16.28 -14.87 -11.93
N THR A 128 -16.35 -15.35 -10.70
CA THR A 128 -17.54 -16.03 -10.14
C THR A 128 -18.61 -15.06 -9.63
N GLY A 129 -18.36 -13.75 -9.62
CA GLY A 129 -19.25 -12.74 -9.04
C GLY A 129 -19.31 -12.78 -7.49
N PHE A 130 -18.58 -13.67 -6.85
CA PHE A 130 -18.53 -13.82 -5.39
C PHE A 130 -17.97 -12.59 -4.69
N ARG A 131 -17.10 -11.81 -5.37
CA ARG A 131 -16.53 -10.57 -4.83
C ARG A 131 -17.62 -9.62 -4.34
N THR A 132 -18.73 -9.50 -5.07
CA THR A 132 -19.87 -8.65 -4.67
C THR A 132 -20.54 -9.17 -3.40
N ALA A 133 -20.65 -10.49 -3.23
CA ALA A 133 -21.23 -11.10 -2.04
C ALA A 133 -20.35 -10.88 -0.80
N VAL A 134 -19.04 -11.08 -0.90
CA VAL A 134 -18.08 -10.81 0.19
C VAL A 134 -18.11 -9.34 0.58
N PHE A 135 -18.14 -8.44 -0.39
CA PHE A 135 -18.22 -7.00 -0.12
C PHE A 135 -19.47 -6.62 0.68
N LYS A 136 -20.61 -7.22 0.36
CA LYS A 136 -21.87 -7.01 1.09
C LYS A 136 -21.86 -7.66 2.49
N ALA A 137 -21.08 -8.72 2.69
CA ALA A 137 -21.00 -9.44 3.96
C ALA A 137 -20.35 -8.61 5.08
N VAL A 138 -19.33 -7.81 4.76
CA VAL A 138 -18.61 -7.02 5.76
C VAL A 138 -19.32 -5.68 5.97
N PRO A 139 -19.63 -5.31 7.23
CA PRO A 139 -20.24 -4.00 7.54
C PRO A 139 -19.38 -2.83 7.10
N GLU A 140 -20.01 -1.75 6.66
CA GLU A 140 -19.33 -0.54 6.16
C GLU A 140 -18.35 0.05 7.20
N GLY A 141 -18.72 0.07 8.48
CA GLY A 141 -17.84 0.54 9.55
C GLY A 141 -16.56 -0.29 9.69
N LEU A 142 -16.63 -1.62 9.48
CA LEU A 142 -15.41 -2.46 9.49
C LEU A 142 -14.56 -2.27 8.24
N LYS A 143 -15.18 -2.09 7.06
CA LYS A 143 -14.44 -1.75 5.82
C LYS A 143 -13.65 -0.45 6.02
N THR A 144 -14.30 0.57 6.56
CA THR A 144 -13.66 1.85 6.90
C THR A 144 -12.55 1.67 7.92
N ALA A 145 -12.78 0.86 8.97
CA ALA A 145 -11.78 0.60 10.00
C ALA A 145 -10.53 -0.11 9.46
N ILE A 146 -10.67 -0.98 8.47
CA ILE A 146 -9.54 -1.64 7.78
C ILE A 146 -8.68 -0.58 7.09
N VAL A 147 -9.29 0.34 6.33
CA VAL A 147 -8.57 1.42 5.65
C VAL A 147 -7.86 2.34 6.66
N VAL A 148 -8.56 2.73 7.73
CA VAL A 148 -7.99 3.54 8.82
C VAL A 148 -6.80 2.83 9.48
N GLY A 149 -6.94 1.55 9.79
CA GLY A 149 -5.89 0.74 10.41
C GLY A 149 -4.64 0.62 9.54
N ILE A 150 -4.81 0.37 8.25
CA ILE A 150 -3.71 0.35 7.27
C ILE A 150 -3.03 1.73 7.23
N GLY A 151 -3.81 2.81 7.24
CA GLY A 151 -3.27 4.18 7.27
C GLY A 151 -2.41 4.44 8.50
N LEU A 152 -2.88 4.07 9.70
CA LEU A 152 -2.10 4.18 10.94
C LEU A 152 -0.83 3.32 10.91
N PHE A 153 -0.93 2.10 10.37
CA PHE A 153 0.20 1.18 10.25
C PHE A 153 1.29 1.74 9.33
N ILE A 154 0.91 2.28 8.16
CA ILE A 154 1.85 2.92 7.23
C ILE A 154 2.49 4.16 7.85
N ALA A 155 1.72 5.00 8.54
CA ALA A 155 2.24 6.18 9.22
C ALA A 155 3.26 5.79 10.31
N LEU A 156 2.98 4.75 11.10
CA LEU A 156 3.91 4.23 12.11
C LEU A 156 5.22 3.77 11.46
N ILE A 157 5.15 3.03 10.35
CA ILE A 157 6.36 2.60 9.62
C ILE A 157 7.19 3.80 9.17
N GLY A 158 6.55 4.83 8.61
CA GLY A 158 7.23 6.06 8.24
C GLY A 158 7.94 6.73 9.42
N LEU A 159 7.27 6.86 10.56
CA LEU A 159 7.82 7.46 11.78
C LEU A 159 8.98 6.64 12.38
N VAL A 160 8.87 5.31 12.38
CA VAL A 160 9.91 4.40 12.92
C VAL A 160 11.15 4.43 12.02
N ASN A 161 10.98 4.31 10.72
CA ASN A 161 12.10 4.26 9.79
C ASN A 161 12.83 5.61 9.66
N ALA A 162 12.13 6.73 9.89
CA ALA A 162 12.75 8.05 9.98
C ALA A 162 13.46 8.31 11.32
N GLY A 163 13.41 7.37 12.26
CA GLY A 163 13.98 7.53 13.59
C GLY A 163 13.24 8.54 14.49
N PHE A 164 12.04 8.98 14.08
CA PHE A 164 11.18 9.87 14.86
C PHE A 164 10.52 9.12 16.02
N VAL A 165 10.10 7.86 15.79
CA VAL A 165 9.67 6.92 16.83
C VAL A 165 10.71 5.82 16.94
N ARG A 166 11.18 5.54 18.13
CA ARG A 166 12.20 4.52 18.39
C ARG A 166 11.78 3.59 19.52
N ARG A 167 12.33 2.38 19.51
CA ARG A 167 12.16 1.42 20.61
C ARG A 167 12.86 1.94 21.85
N ILE A 168 12.18 1.88 22.99
CA ILE A 168 12.78 2.16 24.30
C ILE A 168 13.46 0.87 24.79
N PRO A 169 14.77 0.87 25.06
CA PRO A 169 15.44 -0.28 25.65
C PRO A 169 14.88 -0.52 27.06
N ASP A 170 14.24 -1.66 27.23
CA ASP A 170 13.74 -2.10 28.56
C ASP A 170 13.85 -3.62 28.66
N VAL A 171 14.84 -4.08 29.42
CA VAL A 171 15.11 -5.51 29.62
C VAL A 171 14.00 -6.19 30.42
N ALA A 172 13.35 -5.46 31.32
CA ALA A 172 12.27 -5.97 32.16
C ALA A 172 10.91 -6.01 31.41
N GLY A 173 10.78 -5.33 30.28
CA GLY A 173 9.55 -5.28 29.49
C GLY A 173 8.38 -4.59 30.21
N THR A 174 8.67 -3.65 31.10
CA THR A 174 7.70 -2.98 31.96
C THR A 174 7.27 -1.61 31.49
N THR A 175 7.99 -1.03 30.52
CA THR A 175 7.71 0.30 29.98
C THR A 175 7.03 0.25 28.61
N VAL A 176 6.58 1.43 28.15
CA VAL A 176 6.03 1.61 26.79
C VAL A 176 7.12 1.23 25.77
N PRO A 177 6.80 0.38 24.78
CA PRO A 177 7.82 -0.19 23.88
C PRO A 177 8.44 0.83 22.91
N VAL A 178 7.82 2.00 22.73
CA VAL A 178 8.28 3.03 21.78
C VAL A 178 8.25 4.42 22.41
N GLY A 179 9.16 5.29 21.96
CA GLY A 179 9.26 6.67 22.40
C GLY A 179 9.74 7.60 21.32
N LEU A 180 9.80 8.90 21.65
CA LEU A 180 10.24 9.94 20.72
C LEU A 180 11.77 9.88 20.55
N GLY A 181 12.22 9.74 19.31
CA GLY A 181 13.62 9.87 18.95
C GLY A 181 14.59 9.07 19.79
N PHE A 182 15.77 9.62 20.02
CA PHE A 182 16.81 9.01 20.86
C PHE A 182 16.76 9.65 22.27
N ASP A 183 16.50 8.85 23.29
CA ASP A 183 16.34 9.31 24.69
C ASP A 183 15.38 10.50 24.87
N GLY A 184 14.24 10.43 24.16
CA GLY A 184 13.21 11.49 24.20
C GLY A 184 13.56 12.76 23.41
N LYS A 185 14.61 12.73 22.59
CA LYS A 185 15.07 13.88 21.80
C LYS A 185 15.13 13.55 20.32
N LEU A 186 14.73 14.51 19.50
CA LEU A 186 14.93 14.46 18.06
C LEU A 186 16.32 14.99 17.75
N ILE A 187 17.25 14.11 17.41
CA ILE A 187 18.65 14.43 17.12
C ILE A 187 19.08 13.80 15.80
N GLY A 188 20.11 14.38 15.18
CA GLY A 188 20.69 13.92 13.93
C GLY A 188 20.10 14.59 12.69
N TRP A 189 20.95 14.71 11.66
CA TRP A 189 20.59 15.29 10.37
C TRP A 189 19.51 14.51 9.63
N PRO A 190 19.50 13.16 9.61
CA PRO A 190 18.43 12.38 9.00
C PRO A 190 17.05 12.70 9.58
N THR A 191 16.94 12.79 10.91
CA THR A 191 15.69 13.16 11.59
C THR A 191 15.25 14.59 11.24
N LEU A 192 16.19 15.54 11.10
CA LEU A 192 15.90 16.90 10.65
C LEU A 192 15.32 16.89 9.22
N VAL A 193 15.93 16.13 8.30
CA VAL A 193 15.43 15.99 6.92
C VAL A 193 13.98 15.47 6.92
N PHE A 194 13.68 14.47 7.74
CA PHE A 194 12.33 13.97 7.90
C PHE A 194 11.37 15.06 8.39
N VAL A 195 11.71 15.77 9.47
CA VAL A 195 10.83 16.80 10.07
C VAL A 195 10.55 17.95 9.09
N VAL A 196 11.62 18.45 8.42
CA VAL A 196 11.49 19.52 7.42
C VAL A 196 10.70 19.03 6.20
N GLY A 197 10.98 17.80 5.71
CA GLY A 197 10.26 17.18 4.62
C GLY A 197 8.80 16.98 4.92
N LEU A 198 8.47 16.53 6.14
CA LEU A 198 7.09 16.36 6.60
C LEU A 198 6.34 17.70 6.67
N ALA A 199 6.95 18.71 7.30
CA ALA A 199 6.35 20.04 7.41
C ALA A 199 6.08 20.64 6.01
N LEU A 200 7.06 20.55 5.11
CA LEU A 200 6.91 21.03 3.74
C LEU A 200 5.78 20.28 3.01
N THR A 201 5.77 18.94 3.07
CA THR A 201 4.75 18.12 2.41
C THR A 201 3.35 18.45 2.93
N ILE A 202 3.18 18.61 4.25
CA ILE A 202 1.91 19.03 4.86
C ILE A 202 1.46 20.39 4.32
N VAL A 203 2.35 21.38 4.30
CA VAL A 203 2.04 22.73 3.78
C VAL A 203 1.60 22.66 2.32
N LEU A 204 2.31 21.89 1.48
CA LEU A 204 1.97 21.72 0.07
C LEU A 204 0.61 21.03 -0.12
N VAL A 205 0.30 20.01 0.68
CA VAL A 205 -1.00 19.30 0.66
C VAL A 205 -2.14 20.24 1.10
N ILE A 206 -1.96 21.00 2.18
CA ILE A 206 -2.95 21.99 2.66
C ILE A 206 -3.21 23.05 1.58
N ARG A 207 -2.16 23.47 0.87
CA ARG A 207 -2.26 24.43 -0.23
C ARG A 207 -2.80 23.81 -1.53
N LYS A 208 -3.12 22.50 -1.51
CA LYS A 208 -3.61 21.74 -2.68
C LYS A 208 -2.68 21.85 -3.89
N VAL A 209 -1.36 21.89 -3.64
CA VAL A 209 -0.34 21.90 -4.70
C VAL A 209 -0.34 20.55 -5.39
N ARG A 210 -0.41 20.55 -6.72
CA ARG A 210 -0.35 19.33 -7.53
C ARG A 210 1.00 18.66 -7.37
N GLY A 211 1.00 17.35 -7.12
CA GLY A 211 2.23 16.60 -6.86
C GLY A 211 2.92 16.96 -5.54
N ALA A 212 2.17 17.47 -4.54
CA ALA A 212 2.68 17.89 -3.24
C ALA A 212 3.62 16.86 -2.61
N ILE A 213 3.26 15.59 -2.64
CA ILE A 213 4.05 14.50 -2.07
C ILE A 213 5.38 14.35 -2.82
N LEU A 214 5.35 14.33 -4.16
CA LEU A 214 6.57 14.24 -4.98
C LEU A 214 7.49 15.45 -4.75
N ILE A 215 6.93 16.67 -4.73
CA ILE A 215 7.70 17.88 -4.48
C ILE A 215 8.36 17.82 -3.09
N GLY A 216 7.62 17.36 -2.07
CA GLY A 216 8.14 17.14 -0.73
C GLY A 216 9.31 16.16 -0.69
N VAL A 217 9.16 15.01 -1.35
CA VAL A 217 10.21 13.99 -1.48
C VAL A 217 11.45 14.56 -2.18
N VAL A 218 11.27 15.23 -3.31
CA VAL A 218 12.40 15.83 -4.08
C VAL A 218 13.12 16.89 -3.24
N ALA A 219 12.40 17.79 -2.60
CA ALA A 219 12.99 18.83 -1.76
C ALA A 219 13.75 18.25 -0.55
N ALA A 220 13.17 17.26 0.13
CA ALA A 220 13.82 16.56 1.24
C ALA A 220 15.06 15.77 0.77
N THR A 221 15.01 15.18 -0.43
CA THR A 221 16.15 14.50 -1.06
C THR A 221 17.29 15.46 -1.35
N ILE A 222 16.99 16.63 -1.92
CA ILE A 222 18.01 17.67 -2.16
C ILE A 222 18.65 18.08 -0.84
N LEU A 223 17.85 18.35 0.18
CA LEU A 223 18.36 18.70 1.51
C LEU A 223 19.24 17.59 2.08
N ALA A 224 18.84 16.32 1.98
CA ALA A 224 19.59 15.17 2.46
C ALA A 224 20.97 15.07 1.77
N ASN A 225 21.00 15.19 0.43
CA ASN A 225 22.25 15.14 -0.34
C ASN A 225 23.18 16.29 0.01
N VAL A 226 22.67 17.51 0.19
CA VAL A 226 23.48 18.66 0.61
C VAL A 226 24.08 18.42 2.00
N LEU A 227 23.29 17.90 2.94
CA LEU A 227 23.79 17.60 4.29
C LEU A 227 24.82 16.47 4.28
N GLU A 228 24.63 15.41 3.49
CA GLU A 228 25.61 14.33 3.34
C GLU A 228 26.94 14.84 2.76
N LEU A 229 26.89 15.68 1.74
CA LEU A 229 28.09 16.28 1.13
C LEU A 229 28.89 17.13 2.12
N ILE A 230 28.20 17.89 3.00
CA ILE A 230 28.85 18.79 3.96
C ILE A 230 29.36 18.03 5.19
N PHE A 231 28.53 17.17 5.77
CA PHE A 231 28.76 16.57 7.10
C PHE A 231 29.25 15.13 7.05
N LYS A 232 29.18 14.45 5.90
CA LYS A 232 29.57 13.02 5.72
C LYS A 232 29.00 12.13 6.81
N ILE A 233 27.68 12.17 6.96
CA ILE A 233 26.91 11.55 8.05
C ILE A 233 27.08 10.02 8.04
N GLY A 234 27.06 9.40 6.87
CA GLY A 234 27.22 7.97 6.65
C GLY A 234 26.04 7.12 7.13
N PRO A 235 26.16 5.79 7.08
CA PRO A 235 25.07 4.87 7.43
C PRO A 235 24.86 4.78 8.95
N SER A 236 23.64 4.42 9.36
CA SER A 236 23.33 4.14 10.76
C SER A 236 23.98 2.86 11.28
N PHE A 237 24.33 1.96 10.38
CA PHE A 237 25.03 0.72 10.67
C PHE A 237 25.91 0.31 9.48
N ASP A 238 27.20 0.13 9.70
CA ASP A 238 28.18 -0.25 8.68
C ASP A 238 28.58 -1.74 8.72
N GLY A 239 27.84 -2.55 9.48
CA GLY A 239 28.13 -3.96 9.73
C GLY A 239 28.98 -4.22 10.97
N LYS A 240 29.57 -3.20 11.60
CA LYS A 240 30.41 -3.30 12.81
C LYS A 240 30.05 -2.27 13.85
N VAL A 241 29.87 -1.02 13.45
CA VAL A 241 29.63 0.11 14.35
C VAL A 241 28.21 0.63 14.14
N SER A 242 27.49 0.86 15.23
CA SER A 242 26.20 1.52 15.23
C SER A 242 26.37 3.03 15.33
N ASN A 243 25.89 3.76 14.33
CA ASN A 243 25.79 5.22 14.33
C ASN A 243 24.31 5.63 14.39
N PRO A 244 23.73 5.84 15.58
CA PRO A 244 22.31 6.19 15.70
C PRO A 244 21.90 7.47 15.00
N LEU A 245 22.85 8.28 14.57
CA LEU A 245 22.67 9.57 13.89
C LEU A 245 22.88 9.47 12.38
N GLY A 246 23.21 8.29 11.84
CA GLY A 246 23.40 8.02 10.43
C GLY A 246 22.09 7.74 9.68
N TRP A 247 22.17 7.62 8.33
CA TRP A 247 21.06 7.27 7.47
C TRP A 247 20.58 5.83 7.69
N SER A 248 19.29 5.62 7.79
CA SER A 248 18.72 4.33 8.25
C SER A 248 18.95 3.18 7.26
N LEU A 249 18.73 3.37 5.96
CA LEU A 249 18.81 2.31 4.95
C LEU A 249 19.73 2.65 3.79
N VAL A 250 19.67 3.87 3.28
CA VAL A 250 20.37 4.32 2.08
C VAL A 250 21.11 5.60 2.39
N VAL A 251 22.42 5.58 2.23
CA VAL A 251 23.24 6.81 2.21
C VAL A 251 23.05 7.44 0.84
N PRO A 252 22.69 8.73 0.75
CA PRO A 252 22.52 9.40 -0.54
C PRO A 252 23.81 9.40 -1.36
N GLU A 253 23.83 8.67 -2.47
CA GLU A 253 24.98 8.56 -3.37
C GLU A 253 24.52 8.47 -4.82
N LEU A 254 25.13 9.28 -5.71
CA LEU A 254 24.86 9.21 -7.14
C LEU A 254 25.57 8.01 -7.76
N LYS A 255 24.82 7.04 -8.22
CA LYS A 255 25.34 5.90 -8.95
C LYS A 255 25.35 6.14 -10.45
N ASN A 256 26.19 5.38 -11.16
CA ASN A 256 26.26 5.44 -12.62
C ASN A 256 24.93 5.05 -13.26
N PHE A 257 24.56 5.74 -14.34
CA PHE A 257 23.41 5.41 -15.14
C PHE A 257 23.55 4.02 -15.74
N SER A 258 22.56 3.16 -15.53
CA SER A 258 22.47 1.81 -16.09
C SER A 258 21.12 1.62 -16.80
N LEU A 259 21.04 0.65 -17.70
CA LEU A 259 19.76 0.22 -18.23
C LEU A 259 18.92 -0.43 -17.13
N PRO A 260 17.56 -0.34 -17.22
CA PRO A 260 16.67 -0.96 -16.25
C PRO A 260 16.95 -2.45 -16.09
N ASP A 261 17.22 -2.88 -14.86
CA ASP A 261 17.40 -4.30 -14.55
C ASP A 261 16.06 -4.90 -14.13
N LEU A 262 15.57 -5.86 -14.91
CA LEU A 262 14.31 -6.54 -14.75
C LEU A 262 14.47 -7.97 -14.20
N SER A 263 15.65 -8.33 -13.73
CA SER A 263 16.00 -9.70 -13.35
C SER A 263 15.22 -10.30 -12.18
N ILE A 264 14.52 -9.46 -11.39
CA ILE A 264 13.66 -9.94 -10.29
C ILE A 264 12.31 -10.50 -10.76
N ILE A 265 11.93 -10.28 -12.02
CA ILE A 265 10.67 -10.81 -12.56
C ILE A 265 10.73 -12.35 -12.55
N GLY A 266 9.69 -12.97 -11.97
CA GLY A 266 9.60 -14.42 -11.85
C GLY A 266 10.33 -15.01 -10.63
N HIS A 267 10.95 -14.21 -9.78
CA HIS A 267 11.52 -14.66 -8.51
C HIS A 267 10.38 -14.91 -7.48
N VAL A 268 9.69 -16.04 -7.66
CA VAL A 268 8.45 -16.36 -6.94
C VAL A 268 8.45 -17.83 -6.56
N ASP A 269 8.13 -18.14 -5.30
CA ASP A 269 7.83 -19.49 -4.85
C ASP A 269 6.36 -19.55 -4.36
N LEU A 270 5.50 -20.22 -5.12
CA LEU A 270 4.07 -20.32 -4.84
C LEU A 270 3.76 -21.14 -3.57
N PHE A 271 4.63 -22.04 -3.20
CA PHE A 271 4.42 -22.99 -2.11
C PHE A 271 5.37 -22.78 -0.92
N GLY A 272 6.43 -22.00 -1.07
CA GLY A 272 7.46 -21.80 -0.07
C GLY A 272 6.88 -21.26 1.25
N ALA A 273 5.97 -20.30 1.22
CA ALA A 273 5.30 -19.81 2.42
C ALA A 273 4.51 -20.91 3.16
N PHE A 274 3.88 -21.84 2.42
CA PHE A 274 3.15 -22.97 3.01
C PHE A 274 4.07 -23.99 3.66
N ILE A 275 5.29 -24.15 3.10
CA ILE A 275 6.32 -25.05 3.63
C ILE A 275 6.95 -24.46 4.88
N HIS A 276 7.32 -23.16 4.86
CA HIS A 276 8.07 -22.52 5.93
C HIS A 276 7.21 -22.10 7.13
N LEU A 277 5.95 -21.68 6.89
CA LEU A 277 5.03 -21.26 7.96
C LEU A 277 4.00 -22.32 8.34
N GLY A 278 3.88 -23.40 7.55
CA GLY A 278 2.79 -24.37 7.67
C GLY A 278 1.48 -23.89 7.02
N GLY A 279 0.65 -24.85 6.64
CA GLY A 279 -0.56 -24.61 5.81
C GLY A 279 -1.55 -23.61 6.42
N VAL A 280 -1.80 -23.68 7.74
CA VAL A 280 -2.78 -22.81 8.41
C VAL A 280 -2.31 -21.36 8.44
N ALA A 281 -1.06 -21.12 8.88
CA ALA A 281 -0.53 -19.76 9.00
C ALA A 281 -0.40 -19.09 7.61
N ALA A 282 0.12 -19.81 6.61
CA ALA A 282 0.21 -19.31 5.24
C ALA A 282 -1.15 -18.99 4.63
N THR A 283 -2.18 -19.84 4.87
CA THR A 283 -3.54 -19.58 4.39
C THR A 283 -4.14 -18.34 5.03
N LEU A 284 -3.93 -18.12 6.32
CA LEU A 284 -4.43 -16.92 7.01
C LEU A 284 -3.69 -15.65 6.58
N LEU A 285 -2.38 -15.75 6.32
CA LEU A 285 -1.62 -14.64 5.70
C LEU A 285 -2.13 -14.32 4.29
N ALA A 286 -2.32 -15.34 3.44
CA ALA A 286 -2.89 -15.16 2.12
C ALA A 286 -4.28 -14.52 2.18
N PHE A 287 -5.11 -14.96 3.13
CA PHE A 287 -6.43 -14.39 3.38
C PHE A 287 -6.36 -12.93 3.85
N SER A 288 -5.41 -12.59 4.72
CA SER A 288 -5.19 -11.21 5.18
C SER A 288 -4.74 -10.30 4.04
N ILE A 289 -3.84 -10.78 3.19
CA ILE A 289 -3.42 -10.08 1.95
C ILE A 289 -4.62 -9.90 1.03
N LEU A 290 -5.40 -10.96 0.80
CA LEU A 290 -6.60 -10.93 -0.03
C LEU A 290 -7.59 -9.88 0.45
N LEU A 291 -7.90 -9.83 1.75
CA LEU A 291 -8.81 -8.84 2.32
C LEU A 291 -8.26 -7.42 2.21
N SER A 292 -6.96 -7.24 2.46
CA SER A 292 -6.31 -5.93 2.32
C SER A 292 -6.44 -5.40 0.89
N ILE A 293 -6.07 -6.22 -0.12
CA ILE A 293 -6.19 -5.87 -1.54
C ILE A 293 -7.66 -5.58 -1.90
N PHE A 294 -8.57 -6.41 -1.40
CA PHE A 294 -9.98 -6.35 -1.71
C PHE A 294 -10.62 -5.03 -1.25
N PHE A 295 -10.40 -4.62 0.01
CA PHE A 295 -11.07 -3.45 0.57
C PHE A 295 -10.41 -2.13 0.15
N ASP A 296 -9.10 -2.11 0.00
CA ASP A 296 -8.37 -0.93 -0.48
C ASP A 296 -8.82 -0.57 -1.91
N ALA A 297 -8.81 -1.53 -2.82
CA ALA A 297 -9.24 -1.30 -4.20
C ALA A 297 -10.72 -0.90 -4.33
N MET A 298 -11.62 -1.53 -3.55
CA MET A 298 -13.06 -1.25 -3.65
C MET A 298 -13.40 0.15 -3.14
N GLY A 299 -12.86 0.55 -2.00
CA GLY A 299 -13.08 1.89 -1.43
C GLY A 299 -12.57 2.98 -2.37
N THR A 300 -11.37 2.80 -2.88
CA THR A 300 -10.72 3.74 -3.81
C THR A 300 -11.49 3.84 -5.13
N MET A 301 -11.86 2.71 -5.73
CA MET A 301 -12.61 2.68 -6.99
C MET A 301 -13.95 3.43 -6.89
N VAL A 302 -14.73 3.17 -5.83
CA VAL A 302 -16.02 3.85 -5.62
C VAL A 302 -15.83 5.35 -5.41
N GLY A 303 -14.85 5.74 -4.61
CA GLY A 303 -14.52 7.15 -4.38
C GLY A 303 -14.16 7.87 -5.67
N LEU A 304 -13.24 7.32 -6.45
CA LEU A 304 -12.78 7.89 -7.72
C LEU A 304 -13.88 7.92 -8.80
N ALA A 305 -14.72 6.89 -8.87
CA ALA A 305 -15.83 6.85 -9.83
C ALA A 305 -16.88 7.93 -9.55
N ASN A 306 -17.18 8.17 -8.26
CA ASN A 306 -18.06 9.25 -7.84
C ASN A 306 -17.44 10.63 -8.16
N GLU A 307 -16.17 10.84 -7.88
CA GLU A 307 -15.47 12.09 -8.17
C GLU A 307 -15.37 12.35 -9.68
N ALA A 308 -15.15 11.29 -10.48
CA ALA A 308 -15.15 11.37 -11.93
C ALA A 308 -16.54 11.59 -12.52
N GLY A 309 -17.61 11.47 -11.73
CA GLY A 309 -18.99 11.56 -12.22
C GLY A 309 -19.34 10.48 -13.24
N THR A 310 -18.69 9.31 -13.16
CA THR A 310 -18.91 8.18 -14.08
C THR A 310 -19.93 7.18 -13.55
N VAL A 311 -20.45 7.38 -12.35
CA VAL A 311 -21.47 6.52 -11.71
C VAL A 311 -22.82 6.79 -12.35
N ASP A 312 -23.58 5.75 -12.66
CA ASP A 312 -24.94 5.88 -13.18
C ASP A 312 -25.97 6.33 -12.12
N LYS A 313 -27.21 6.61 -12.52
CA LYS A 313 -28.28 7.05 -11.60
C LYS A 313 -28.65 6.01 -10.53
N ALA A 314 -28.26 4.76 -10.73
CA ALA A 314 -28.49 3.67 -9.79
C ALA A 314 -27.28 3.41 -8.87
N GLY A 315 -26.22 4.21 -8.98
CA GLY A 315 -25.00 4.07 -8.20
C GLY A 315 -24.01 3.03 -8.74
N ASN A 316 -24.20 2.53 -9.97
CA ASN A 316 -23.28 1.54 -10.55
C ASN A 316 -22.18 2.20 -11.35
N ILE A 317 -20.99 1.61 -11.31
CA ILE A 317 -19.83 2.01 -12.11
C ILE A 317 -19.91 1.29 -13.46
N PRO A 318 -19.91 2.00 -14.59
CA PRO A 318 -19.89 1.37 -15.91
C PRO A 318 -18.64 0.48 -16.07
N ASP A 319 -18.80 -0.67 -16.73
CA ASP A 319 -17.71 -1.63 -16.96
C ASP A 319 -16.96 -2.08 -15.67
N VAL A 320 -17.61 -2.02 -14.51
CA VAL A 320 -17.01 -2.35 -13.19
C VAL A 320 -16.28 -3.69 -13.19
N ASN A 321 -16.83 -4.70 -13.87
CA ASN A 321 -16.20 -6.02 -13.96
C ASN A 321 -14.83 -5.96 -14.61
N ARG A 322 -14.62 -5.10 -15.62
CA ARG A 322 -13.30 -4.91 -16.26
C ARG A 322 -12.33 -4.21 -15.32
N VAL A 323 -12.80 -3.21 -14.58
CA VAL A 323 -11.99 -2.52 -13.57
C VAL A 323 -11.52 -3.52 -12.51
N LEU A 324 -12.43 -4.32 -11.98
CA LEU A 324 -12.14 -5.35 -10.97
C LEU A 324 -11.21 -6.46 -11.50
N LEU A 325 -11.34 -6.82 -12.78
CA LEU A 325 -10.44 -7.79 -13.42
C LEU A 325 -9.03 -7.23 -13.56
N VAL A 326 -8.88 -5.98 -14.01
CA VAL A 326 -7.55 -5.34 -14.12
C VAL A 326 -6.89 -5.24 -12.75
N ASP A 327 -7.65 -4.89 -11.72
CA ASP A 327 -7.17 -4.81 -10.34
C ASP A 327 -6.69 -6.18 -9.82
N ALA A 328 -7.47 -7.25 -10.05
CA ALA A 328 -7.08 -8.61 -9.69
C ALA A 328 -5.85 -9.11 -10.49
N ILE A 329 -5.79 -8.81 -11.80
CA ILE A 329 -4.61 -9.07 -12.63
C ILE A 329 -3.40 -8.30 -12.08
N GLY A 330 -3.61 -7.07 -11.58
CA GLY A 330 -2.59 -6.26 -10.94
C GLY A 330 -1.94 -6.93 -9.73
N ALA A 331 -2.72 -7.62 -8.91
CA ALA A 331 -2.19 -8.39 -7.79
C ALA A 331 -1.37 -9.60 -8.25
N VAL A 332 -1.86 -10.35 -9.26
CA VAL A 332 -1.14 -11.50 -9.82
C VAL A 332 0.17 -11.07 -10.47
N VAL A 333 0.12 -10.08 -11.35
CA VAL A 333 1.29 -9.59 -12.09
C VAL A 333 2.30 -8.95 -11.15
N GLY A 334 1.84 -8.17 -10.16
CA GLY A 334 2.72 -7.54 -9.18
C GLY A 334 3.46 -8.54 -8.31
N GLY A 335 2.77 -9.59 -7.82
CA GLY A 335 3.40 -10.73 -7.13
C GLY A 335 4.39 -11.45 -8.04
N GLY A 336 3.95 -11.83 -9.25
CA GLY A 336 4.80 -12.52 -10.24
C GLY A 336 6.01 -11.71 -10.72
N ALA A 337 5.93 -10.39 -10.64
CA ALA A 337 7.03 -9.49 -10.96
C ALA A 337 7.91 -9.11 -9.75
N SER A 338 7.65 -9.67 -8.58
CA SER A 338 8.39 -9.43 -7.32
C SER A 338 8.36 -7.96 -6.85
N VAL A 339 7.26 -7.25 -7.12
CA VAL A 339 7.06 -5.85 -6.69
C VAL A 339 5.82 -5.66 -5.82
N SER A 340 5.26 -6.75 -5.30
CA SER A 340 4.04 -6.80 -4.49
C SER A 340 2.76 -6.51 -5.29
N SER A 341 1.60 -6.55 -4.61
CA SER A 341 0.30 -6.38 -5.26
C SER A 341 0.13 -4.98 -5.83
N ASN A 342 -0.30 -4.89 -7.08
CA ASN A 342 -0.69 -3.61 -7.71
C ASN A 342 -2.20 -3.42 -7.63
N GLN A 343 -2.63 -2.22 -7.30
CA GLN A 343 -4.04 -1.85 -7.05
C GLN A 343 -4.33 -0.43 -7.52
N ILE A 344 -5.62 -0.08 -7.57
CA ILE A 344 -6.08 1.25 -7.95
C ILE A 344 -5.63 2.29 -6.92
N TYR A 345 -5.00 3.37 -7.37
CA TYR A 345 -4.44 4.43 -6.56
C TYR A 345 -5.37 5.63 -6.43
N VAL A 346 -5.52 6.10 -5.18
CA VAL A 346 -6.36 7.27 -4.84
C VAL A 346 -5.86 8.57 -5.48
N GLU A 347 -4.57 8.66 -5.76
CA GLU A 347 -3.93 9.78 -6.47
C GLU A 347 -4.47 9.97 -7.90
N SER A 348 -5.19 9.00 -8.45
CA SER A 348 -5.96 9.18 -9.69
C SER A 348 -6.97 10.32 -9.58
N GLY A 349 -7.41 10.65 -8.36
CA GLY A 349 -8.21 11.82 -8.05
C GLY A 349 -7.58 13.14 -8.49
N ALA A 350 -6.25 13.25 -8.50
CA ALA A 350 -5.56 14.44 -9.00
C ALA A 350 -5.85 14.68 -10.50
N GLY A 351 -5.82 13.62 -11.31
CA GLY A 351 -6.16 13.72 -12.73
C GLY A 351 -7.64 13.93 -12.98
N ILE A 352 -8.48 13.29 -12.18
CA ILE A 352 -9.94 13.47 -12.21
C ILE A 352 -10.30 14.93 -11.88
N GLY A 353 -9.62 15.53 -10.89
CA GLY A 353 -9.75 16.95 -10.54
C GLY A 353 -9.36 17.90 -11.68
N GLU A 354 -8.43 17.50 -12.58
CA GLU A 354 -8.07 18.21 -13.80
C GLU A 354 -9.10 18.04 -14.94
N GLY A 355 -10.10 17.23 -14.73
CA GLY A 355 -11.16 16.98 -15.69
C GLY A 355 -10.99 15.73 -16.55
N ALA A 356 -10.07 14.81 -16.18
CA ALA A 356 -10.02 13.47 -16.76
C ALA A 356 -11.29 12.69 -16.44
N ARG A 357 -11.85 11.99 -17.43
CA ARG A 357 -13.08 11.21 -17.29
C ARG A 357 -12.99 9.86 -18.00
N THR A 358 -11.91 9.63 -18.74
CA THR A 358 -11.78 8.47 -19.62
C THR A 358 -10.44 7.76 -19.44
N GLY A 359 -10.34 6.58 -20.04
CA GLY A 359 -9.11 5.79 -20.00
C GLY A 359 -7.91 6.41 -20.72
N ILE A 360 -8.09 7.47 -21.50
CA ILE A 360 -6.96 8.16 -22.14
C ILE A 360 -6.00 8.72 -21.09
N ALA A 361 -6.53 9.29 -20.00
CA ALA A 361 -5.68 9.79 -18.92
C ALA A 361 -4.80 8.67 -18.33
N SER A 362 -5.37 7.47 -18.11
CA SER A 362 -4.60 6.31 -17.64
C SER A 362 -3.56 5.85 -18.65
N VAL A 363 -3.86 5.86 -19.95
CA VAL A 363 -2.85 5.55 -20.99
C VAL A 363 -1.68 6.53 -20.94
N VAL A 364 -1.95 7.82 -20.77
CA VAL A 364 -0.90 8.85 -20.62
C VAL A 364 -0.08 8.61 -19.35
N THR A 365 -0.74 8.37 -18.22
CA THR A 365 -0.06 8.07 -16.94
C THR A 365 0.84 6.85 -17.06
N GLY A 366 0.33 5.77 -17.63
CA GLY A 366 1.09 4.53 -17.79
C GLY A 366 2.28 4.68 -18.74
N ALA A 367 2.13 5.43 -19.83
CA ALA A 367 3.24 5.74 -20.73
C ALA A 367 4.37 6.51 -20.01
N LEU A 368 4.00 7.44 -19.13
CA LEU A 368 4.99 8.19 -18.32
C LEU A 368 5.72 7.28 -17.31
N PHE A 369 5.03 6.29 -16.72
CA PHE A 369 5.69 5.28 -15.89
C PHE A 369 6.70 4.43 -16.66
N LEU A 370 6.37 4.03 -17.90
CA LEU A 370 7.32 3.31 -18.76
C LEU A 370 8.56 4.16 -19.10
N ILE A 371 8.40 5.48 -19.23
CA ILE A 371 9.52 6.40 -19.40
C ILE A 371 10.32 6.52 -18.10
N ALA A 372 9.63 6.64 -16.95
CA ALA A 372 10.27 6.77 -15.63
C ALA A 372 11.15 5.57 -15.27
N MET A 373 10.89 4.39 -15.84
CA MET A 373 11.70 3.19 -15.65
C MET A 373 13.19 3.40 -16.00
N PHE A 374 13.51 4.28 -16.94
CA PHE A 374 14.89 4.58 -17.35
C PHE A 374 15.62 5.54 -16.40
N PHE A 375 14.93 6.12 -15.44
CA PHE A 375 15.49 7.06 -14.47
C PHE A 375 15.69 6.43 -13.07
N THR A 376 15.61 5.12 -12.97
CA THR A 376 15.70 4.39 -11.69
C THR A 376 17.06 4.49 -10.98
N PRO A 377 18.23 4.70 -11.64
CA PRO A 377 19.48 4.93 -10.92
C PRO A 377 19.49 6.17 -10.01
N LEU A 378 18.60 7.13 -10.26
CA LEU A 378 18.45 8.31 -9.38
C LEU A 378 17.89 7.97 -7.99
N ILE A 379 17.35 6.76 -7.81
CA ILE A 379 16.78 6.33 -6.53
C ILE A 379 17.84 6.23 -5.44
N SER A 380 19.09 5.90 -5.79
CA SER A 380 20.18 5.86 -4.83
C SER A 380 20.50 7.22 -4.16
N LEU A 381 20.03 8.32 -4.74
CA LEU A 381 20.10 9.66 -4.12
C LEU A 381 19.08 9.89 -3.02
N VAL A 382 18.07 9.03 -2.91
CA VAL A 382 16.90 9.25 -2.05
C VAL A 382 17.01 8.42 -0.79
N PRO A 383 17.35 9.00 0.38
CA PRO A 383 17.32 8.29 1.64
C PRO A 383 15.91 8.10 2.13
N PHE A 384 15.70 7.11 3.01
CA PHE A 384 14.39 6.78 3.53
C PHE A 384 13.73 7.96 4.27
N GLU A 385 14.51 8.73 4.99
CA GLU A 385 14.04 9.91 5.74
C GLU A 385 13.47 11.02 4.86
N ALA A 386 13.88 11.08 3.59
CA ALA A 386 13.29 12.00 2.62
C ALA A 386 11.93 11.50 2.08
N VAL A 387 11.65 10.21 2.13
CA VAL A 387 10.42 9.58 1.62
C VAL A 387 9.43 9.29 2.74
N ALA A 388 9.88 9.02 3.95
CA ALA A 388 9.05 8.74 5.11
C ALA A 388 7.91 9.77 5.35
N PRO A 389 8.08 11.08 5.08
CA PRO A 389 7.01 12.06 5.09
C PRO A 389 5.79 11.66 4.23
N ALA A 390 6.05 11.06 3.06
CA ALA A 390 4.97 10.59 2.18
C ALA A 390 4.11 9.50 2.85
N LEU A 391 4.74 8.54 3.55
CA LEU A 391 4.02 7.49 4.29
C LEU A 391 3.12 8.09 5.38
N VAL A 392 3.61 9.08 6.12
CA VAL A 392 2.85 9.74 7.17
C VAL A 392 1.65 10.49 6.59
N VAL A 393 1.85 11.23 5.50
CA VAL A 393 0.78 12.00 4.84
C VAL A 393 -0.27 11.10 4.20
N VAL A 394 0.15 10.04 3.49
CA VAL A 394 -0.78 9.04 2.93
C VAL A 394 -1.53 8.32 4.05
N GLY A 395 -0.83 7.93 5.11
CA GLY A 395 -1.46 7.36 6.30
C GLY A 395 -2.54 8.29 6.88
N PHE A 396 -2.27 9.59 7.01
CA PHE A 396 -3.25 10.59 7.42
C PHE A 396 -4.48 10.63 6.49
N MET A 397 -4.27 10.63 5.17
CA MET A 397 -5.39 10.63 4.21
C MET A 397 -6.30 9.42 4.38
N MET A 398 -5.74 8.24 4.66
CA MET A 398 -6.51 7.03 4.95
C MET A 398 -7.23 7.13 6.30
N VAL A 399 -6.57 7.62 7.35
CA VAL A 399 -7.14 7.80 8.69
C VAL A 399 -8.25 8.82 8.71
N SER A 400 -8.23 9.83 7.85
CA SER A 400 -9.29 10.85 7.77
C SER A 400 -10.68 10.27 7.50
N GLN A 401 -10.78 9.02 7.04
CA GLN A 401 -12.05 8.33 6.84
C GLN A 401 -12.70 7.84 8.13
N VAL A 402 -12.02 7.91 9.28
CA VAL A 402 -12.53 7.47 10.59
C VAL A 402 -13.89 8.09 10.96
N GLY A 403 -14.17 9.32 10.50
CA GLY A 403 -15.44 9.98 10.68
C GLY A 403 -16.65 9.31 9.99
N LYS A 404 -16.42 8.36 9.09
CA LYS A 404 -17.48 7.57 8.43
C LYS A 404 -17.94 6.37 9.27
N ILE A 405 -17.26 6.07 10.38
CA ILE A 405 -17.63 5.01 11.32
C ILE A 405 -18.76 5.51 12.19
N ASP A 406 -19.84 4.72 12.32
CA ASP A 406 -20.92 5.01 13.26
C ASP A 406 -20.48 4.66 14.68
N TRP A 407 -20.07 5.68 15.42
CA TRP A 407 -19.64 5.57 16.82
C TRP A 407 -20.78 5.40 17.81
N SER A 408 -22.02 5.63 17.40
CA SER A 408 -23.21 5.45 18.26
C SER A 408 -23.60 3.98 18.37
N ASP A 409 -23.34 3.16 17.36
CA ASP A 409 -23.57 1.71 17.40
C ASP A 409 -22.32 0.97 17.94
N TRP A 410 -22.30 0.63 19.19
CA TRP A 410 -21.19 -0.07 19.84
C TRP A 410 -20.89 -1.43 19.22
N GLY A 411 -21.88 -2.06 18.53
CA GLY A 411 -21.66 -3.28 17.76
C GLY A 411 -20.84 -3.08 16.50
N ILE A 412 -20.63 -1.84 16.09
CA ILE A 412 -19.70 -1.45 15.00
C ILE A 412 -18.47 -0.73 15.57
N ALA A 413 -18.69 0.22 16.50
CA ALA A 413 -17.64 1.09 17.01
C ALA A 413 -16.50 0.31 17.72
N ILE A 414 -16.83 -0.64 18.59
CA ILE A 414 -15.81 -1.43 19.30
C ILE A 414 -15.01 -2.33 18.35
N PRO A 415 -15.66 -3.14 17.46
CA PRO A 415 -14.92 -3.90 16.45
C PRO A 415 -14.06 -3.03 15.52
N ALA A 416 -14.58 -1.89 15.09
CA ALA A 416 -13.83 -0.94 14.27
C ALA A 416 -12.60 -0.41 15.02
N PHE A 417 -12.76 0.01 16.27
CA PHE A 417 -11.66 0.46 17.13
C PHE A 417 -10.59 -0.62 17.28
N LEU A 418 -10.97 -1.85 17.62
CA LEU A 418 -10.02 -2.96 17.75
C LEU A 418 -9.31 -3.26 16.43
N THR A 419 -10.02 -3.18 15.30
CA THR A 419 -9.43 -3.36 13.97
C THR A 419 -8.29 -2.39 13.73
N PHE A 420 -8.57 -1.08 13.81
CA PHE A 420 -7.57 -0.11 13.41
C PHE A 420 -6.47 0.13 14.45
N ILE A 421 -6.74 -0.05 15.74
CA ILE A 421 -5.74 0.18 16.77
C ILE A 421 -4.72 -0.97 16.87
N LEU A 422 -5.17 -2.21 16.70
CA LEU A 422 -4.28 -3.36 16.84
C LEU A 422 -3.34 -3.53 15.63
N MET A 423 -3.68 -3.02 14.44
CA MET A 423 -2.77 -3.07 13.30
C MET A 423 -1.40 -2.44 13.59
N PRO A 424 -1.29 -1.16 14.00
CA PRO A 424 -0.01 -0.55 14.33
C PRO A 424 0.59 -1.09 15.64
N PHE A 425 -0.23 -1.34 16.69
CA PHE A 425 0.28 -1.74 18.00
C PHE A 425 0.81 -3.17 18.06
N THR A 426 0.31 -4.07 17.21
CA THR A 426 0.83 -5.43 17.08
C THR A 426 1.75 -5.60 15.88
N TYR A 427 1.98 -4.50 15.13
CA TYR A 427 2.75 -4.47 13.89
C TYR A 427 2.27 -5.51 12.87
N SER A 428 0.94 -5.75 12.81
CA SER A 428 0.31 -6.78 11.97
C SER A 428 -1.10 -6.39 11.55
N ILE A 429 -1.32 -6.32 10.25
CA ILE A 429 -2.66 -6.10 9.68
C ILE A 429 -3.60 -7.27 10.02
N ALA A 430 -3.09 -8.51 9.97
CA ALA A 430 -3.86 -9.71 10.29
C ALA A 430 -4.45 -9.69 11.70
N ASN A 431 -3.65 -9.24 12.69
CA ASN A 431 -4.12 -9.15 14.07
C ASN A 431 -5.27 -8.16 14.23
N GLY A 432 -5.19 -7.00 13.58
CA GLY A 432 -6.28 -6.04 13.57
C GLY A 432 -7.55 -6.58 12.90
N LEU A 433 -7.42 -7.22 11.74
CA LEU A 433 -8.54 -7.84 11.04
C LEU A 433 -9.20 -8.92 11.90
N GLY A 434 -8.41 -9.84 12.45
CA GLY A 434 -8.90 -10.92 13.29
C GLY A 434 -9.65 -10.42 14.51
N ALA A 435 -9.08 -9.47 15.24
CA ALA A 435 -9.72 -8.87 16.40
C ALA A 435 -11.03 -8.17 16.03
N GLY A 436 -11.07 -7.45 14.90
CA GLY A 436 -12.28 -6.80 14.41
C GLY A 436 -13.40 -7.79 14.08
N PHE A 437 -13.11 -8.83 13.30
CA PHE A 437 -14.13 -9.81 12.93
C PHE A 437 -14.61 -10.65 14.11
N ILE A 438 -13.70 -11.10 14.98
CA ILE A 438 -14.07 -11.85 16.18
C ILE A 438 -14.95 -10.99 17.10
N SER A 439 -14.53 -9.78 17.42
CA SER A 439 -15.29 -8.89 18.31
C SER A 439 -16.64 -8.50 17.71
N TYR A 440 -16.72 -8.28 16.39
CA TYR A 440 -18.00 -8.02 15.71
C TYR A 440 -18.99 -9.18 15.89
N VAL A 441 -18.56 -10.41 15.62
CA VAL A 441 -19.40 -11.59 15.76
C VAL A 441 -19.83 -11.78 17.21
N ILE A 442 -18.92 -11.64 18.16
CA ILE A 442 -19.23 -11.78 19.60
C ILE A 442 -20.24 -10.71 20.03
N ILE A 443 -19.93 -9.43 19.80
CA ILE A 443 -20.77 -8.33 20.29
C ILE A 443 -22.17 -8.37 19.67
N ARG A 444 -22.27 -8.58 18.34
CA ARG A 444 -23.58 -8.70 17.68
C ARG A 444 -24.40 -9.88 18.22
N THR A 445 -23.77 -10.98 18.55
CA THR A 445 -24.44 -12.13 19.14
C THR A 445 -25.00 -11.79 20.53
N PHE A 446 -24.21 -11.16 21.40
CA PHE A 446 -24.65 -10.73 22.73
C PHE A 446 -25.67 -9.60 22.69
N GLN A 447 -25.72 -8.82 21.63
CA GLN A 447 -26.80 -7.84 21.38
C GLN A 447 -28.12 -8.48 20.93
N GLY A 448 -28.16 -9.82 20.76
CA GLY A 448 -29.33 -10.51 20.21
C GLY A 448 -29.51 -10.33 18.70
N ARG A 449 -28.50 -9.78 18.01
CA ARG A 449 -28.52 -9.44 16.57
C ARG A 449 -27.72 -10.44 15.72
N ALA A 450 -27.58 -11.68 16.18
CA ALA A 450 -26.83 -12.73 15.48
C ALA A 450 -27.34 -13.00 14.05
N LYS A 451 -28.64 -12.78 13.80
CA LYS A 451 -29.27 -12.94 12.47
C LYS A 451 -28.77 -11.88 11.43
N GLU A 452 -28.21 -10.77 11.87
CA GLU A 452 -27.65 -9.75 11.00
C GLU A 452 -26.24 -10.08 10.52
N ILE A 453 -25.59 -11.07 11.18
CA ILE A 453 -24.23 -11.49 10.83
C ILE A 453 -24.30 -12.40 9.61
N HIS A 454 -23.65 -11.98 8.54
CA HIS A 454 -23.54 -12.81 7.34
C HIS A 454 -22.79 -14.12 7.66
N PRO A 455 -23.26 -15.30 7.18
CA PRO A 455 -22.63 -16.60 7.49
C PRO A 455 -21.13 -16.66 7.25
N LEU A 456 -20.63 -15.97 6.22
CA LEU A 456 -19.21 -15.88 5.91
C LEU A 456 -18.39 -15.28 7.07
N LEU A 457 -18.92 -14.30 7.79
CA LEU A 457 -18.20 -13.67 8.91
C LEU A 457 -18.04 -14.63 10.12
N TRP A 458 -18.95 -15.55 10.32
CA TRP A 458 -18.80 -16.62 11.31
C TRP A 458 -17.62 -17.53 10.98
N VAL A 459 -17.48 -17.92 9.71
CA VAL A 459 -16.36 -18.75 9.24
C VAL A 459 -15.04 -17.99 9.40
N VAL A 460 -15.01 -16.72 9.01
CA VAL A 460 -13.82 -15.87 9.13
C VAL A 460 -13.41 -15.67 10.59
N ALA A 461 -14.37 -15.36 11.47
CA ALA A 461 -14.09 -15.19 12.90
C ALA A 461 -13.58 -16.49 13.52
N ALA A 462 -14.17 -17.65 13.17
CA ALA A 462 -13.70 -18.95 13.63
C ALA A 462 -12.26 -19.24 13.15
N ALA A 463 -11.94 -18.93 11.90
CA ALA A 463 -10.59 -19.10 11.35
C ALA A 463 -9.56 -18.24 12.11
N PHE A 464 -9.89 -16.97 12.41
CA PHE A 464 -9.02 -16.11 13.22
C PHE A 464 -8.91 -16.56 14.68
N MET A 465 -9.98 -17.10 15.28
CA MET A 465 -9.89 -17.70 16.63
C MET A 465 -8.94 -18.89 16.66
N VAL A 466 -8.96 -19.75 15.64
CA VAL A 466 -7.99 -20.85 15.51
C VAL A 466 -6.57 -20.30 15.34
N PHE A 467 -6.40 -19.27 14.50
CA PHE A 467 -5.09 -18.64 14.27
C PHE A 467 -4.48 -18.07 15.57
N PHE A 468 -5.25 -17.29 16.33
CA PHE A 468 -4.75 -16.75 17.60
C PHE A 468 -4.56 -17.81 18.69
N GLY A 469 -5.34 -18.89 18.63
CA GLY A 469 -5.28 -20.02 19.54
C GLY A 469 -4.27 -21.12 19.16
N ILE A 470 -3.50 -20.93 18.07
CA ILE A 470 -2.68 -22.01 17.49
C ILE A 470 -1.62 -22.52 18.50
N GLY A 471 -0.98 -21.63 19.24
CA GLY A 471 0.01 -22.00 20.26
C GLY A 471 -0.60 -22.84 21.40
N PRO A 472 -1.63 -22.36 22.11
CA PRO A 472 -2.37 -23.17 23.09
C PRO A 472 -2.94 -24.46 22.53
N ILE A 473 -3.46 -24.44 21.29
CA ILE A 473 -4.02 -25.64 20.63
C ILE A 473 -2.91 -26.68 20.38
N GLN A 474 -1.76 -26.26 19.88
CA GLN A 474 -0.61 -27.15 19.67
C GLN A 474 -0.12 -27.78 20.98
N GLN A 475 -0.04 -26.99 22.06
CA GLN A 475 0.31 -27.51 23.39
C GLN A 475 -0.70 -28.54 23.89
N LEU A 476 -2.01 -28.29 23.71
CA LEU A 476 -3.06 -29.23 24.10
C LEU A 476 -3.03 -30.55 23.29
N LEU A 477 -2.62 -30.47 22.02
CA LEU A 477 -2.52 -31.61 21.13
C LEU A 477 -1.17 -32.33 21.23
N GLY A 478 -0.24 -31.85 22.05
CA GLY A 478 1.09 -32.44 22.20
C GLY A 478 1.95 -32.31 20.91
N ILE A 479 1.64 -31.36 20.04
CA ILE A 479 2.35 -31.07 18.81
C ILE A 479 3.26 -29.89 19.11
N SER A 480 4.49 -30.14 19.56
CA SER A 480 5.52 -29.10 19.81
C SER A 480 6.56 -29.08 18.70
#